data_3f6d7f5b237504af8ff388dba92298fe
#
_entry.id   3f6d7f5b237504af8ff388dba92298fe
#
_cell.length_a   1.000
_cell.length_b   1.000
_cell.length_c   1.000
_cell.angle_alpha   90.00
_cell.angle_beta   90.00
_cell.angle_gamma   90.00
#
_symmetry.space_group_name_H-M   'P 1'
#
loop_
_entity.id
_entity.type
_entity.pdbx_description
1 polymer ?
#
loop_
_entity_poly.entity_id
_entity_poly.type
_entity_poly.pdbx_seq_one_letter_code
_entity_poly.pdbx_strand_id
1 'polypeptide(L)'
;AASDVYKRQEVVYRNEEEIVVKDDDDKIDIKSLSFKELREIVEGAPEHTFDFTLEGIEVNFKASEQGLNEKGKLGATLKGLKEKGILADNFVTKARIMTAAAADMRMTGGDCPIVTSGGSGNQGIGVILPIAIVADEEGIDKDRLGRALFFAHIINRYVKEYSGKL
;
A
#
# COMPACT_ATOMS: atom_id res chain seq x y z
N ALA A 1 -21.67 4.76 -13.06
CA ALA A 1 -21.46 3.64 -12.12
C ALA A 1 -20.06 3.61 -11.50
N ALA A 2 -18.96 3.84 -12.27
CA ALA A 2 -17.60 3.88 -11.70
C ALA A 2 -17.34 5.14 -10.84
N SER A 3 -18.03 6.26 -11.10
CA SER A 3 -17.87 7.51 -10.35
C SER A 3 -18.45 7.44 -8.91
N ASP A 4 -19.43 6.56 -8.66
CA ASP A 4 -20.09 6.48 -7.36
C ASP A 4 -19.30 5.66 -6.33
N VAL A 5 -18.46 4.74 -6.80
CA VAL A 5 -17.55 3.97 -5.94
C VAL A 5 -16.43 4.87 -5.38
N TYR A 6 -15.96 5.83 -6.17
CA TYR A 6 -14.96 6.81 -5.72
C TYR A 6 -15.51 7.76 -4.64
N LYS A 7 -16.79 8.15 -4.74
CA LYS A 7 -17.41 9.05 -3.76
C LYS A 7 -17.66 8.40 -2.39
N ARG A 8 -17.80 7.07 -2.32
CA ARG A 8 -17.97 6.37 -1.04
C ARG A 8 -16.68 6.27 -0.23
N GLN A 9 -15.51 6.36 -0.85
CA GLN A 9 -14.22 6.35 -0.13
C GLN A 9 -13.91 7.68 0.57
N GLU A 10 -14.51 8.80 0.17
CA GLU A 10 -14.34 10.09 0.85
C GLU A 10 -15.16 10.24 2.14
N VAL A 11 -16.13 9.38 2.37
CA VAL A 11 -17.10 9.53 3.48
C VAL A 11 -16.63 8.89 4.79
N VAL A 12 -15.61 8.02 4.78
CA VAL A 12 -15.19 7.25 5.97
C VAL A 12 -14.26 8.02 6.90
N TYR A 13 -13.76 9.21 6.53
CA TYR A 13 -12.88 10.04 7.36
C TYR A 13 -13.42 11.47 7.59
N ARG A 14 -14.70 11.61 7.92
CA ARG A 14 -15.21 12.83 8.53
C ARG A 14 -15.51 12.58 10.01
N ASN A 15 -14.48 12.63 10.84
CA ASN A 15 -14.68 13.10 12.20
C ASN A 15 -14.61 14.62 12.15
N GLU A 16 -15.66 15.25 12.71
CA GLU A 16 -15.90 16.69 12.73
C GLU A 16 -14.92 17.40 13.67
N GLU A 17 -13.68 17.57 13.24
CA GLU A 17 -12.84 18.66 13.70
C GLU A 17 -12.33 19.36 12.45
N GLU A 18 -12.73 20.62 12.27
CA GLU A 18 -12.19 21.50 11.24
C GLU A 18 -10.68 21.57 11.38
N ILE A 19 -9.97 20.75 10.60
CA ILE A 19 -8.54 20.97 10.38
C ILE A 19 -8.47 22.22 9.49
N VAL A 20 -8.29 23.37 10.12
CA VAL A 20 -7.86 24.57 9.42
C VAL A 20 -6.47 24.28 8.87
N VAL A 21 -6.42 23.86 7.63
CA VAL A 21 -5.17 23.77 6.87
C VAL A 21 -4.68 25.21 6.74
N LYS A 22 -3.72 25.58 7.56
CA LYS A 22 -2.99 26.84 7.40
C LYS A 22 -2.27 26.81 6.06
N ASP A 23 -2.27 27.98 5.45
CA ASP A 23 -1.78 28.30 4.11
C ASP A 23 -0.50 27.61 3.64
N ASP A 24 -0.39 27.53 2.33
CA ASP A 24 0.49 26.86 1.38
C ASP A 24 2.02 27.06 1.55
N ASP A 25 2.50 27.79 2.55
CA ASP A 25 3.90 28.21 2.66
C ASP A 25 4.88 27.12 3.16
N ASP A 26 4.38 25.99 3.67
CA ASP A 26 5.21 24.88 4.21
C ASP A 26 5.18 23.60 3.36
N LYS A 27 4.69 23.64 2.14
CA LYS A 27 4.70 22.47 1.25
C LYS A 27 6.11 22.24 0.71
N ILE A 28 6.77 21.19 1.19
CA ILE A 28 8.01 20.68 0.59
C ILE A 28 7.71 20.29 -0.86
N ASP A 29 8.38 20.94 -1.80
CA ASP A 29 8.37 20.49 -3.19
C ASP A 29 9.20 19.21 -3.31
N ILE A 30 8.51 18.08 -3.27
CA ILE A 30 9.15 16.77 -3.35
C ILE A 30 9.98 16.60 -4.63
N LYS A 31 9.70 17.36 -5.70
CA LYS A 31 10.47 17.32 -6.95
C LYS A 31 11.85 17.96 -6.82
N SER A 32 12.03 18.83 -5.84
CA SER A 32 13.33 19.47 -5.58
C SER A 32 14.35 18.51 -4.96
N LEU A 33 13.89 17.36 -4.44
CA LEU A 33 14.72 16.37 -3.77
C LEU A 33 15.07 15.21 -4.69
N SER A 34 16.31 14.73 -4.62
CA SER A 34 16.73 13.47 -5.23
C SER A 34 16.27 12.27 -4.39
N PHE A 35 16.25 11.07 -4.99
CA PHE A 35 15.97 9.83 -4.25
C PHE A 35 16.95 9.59 -3.10
N LYS A 36 18.20 10.02 -3.26
CA LYS A 36 19.22 9.91 -2.22
C LYS A 36 18.85 10.78 -1.02
N GLU A 37 18.48 12.05 -1.24
CA GLU A 37 18.06 12.96 -0.18
C GLU A 37 16.78 12.48 0.52
N LEU A 38 15.79 12.01 -0.24
CA LEU A 38 14.58 11.40 0.33
C LEU A 38 14.92 10.21 1.24
N ARG A 39 15.84 9.34 0.82
CA ARG A 39 16.31 8.21 1.61
C ARG A 39 17.03 8.67 2.88
N GLU A 40 17.95 9.63 2.77
CA GLU A 40 18.69 10.16 3.91
C GLU A 40 17.77 10.82 4.94
N ILE A 41 16.73 11.52 4.51
CA ILE A 41 15.69 12.08 5.40
C ILE A 41 14.97 10.97 6.16
N VAL A 42 14.55 9.90 5.48
CA VAL A 42 13.84 8.79 6.11
C VAL A 42 14.75 8.00 7.06
N GLU A 43 16.01 7.73 6.64
CA GLU A 43 16.97 7.01 7.48
C GLU A 43 17.41 7.83 8.70
N GLY A 44 17.52 9.16 8.57
CA GLY A 44 17.91 10.07 9.65
C GLY A 44 16.80 10.46 10.61
N ALA A 45 15.55 10.09 10.35
CA ALA A 45 14.42 10.41 11.23
C ALA A 45 14.54 9.65 12.58
N PRO A 46 14.00 10.19 13.69
CA PRO A 46 13.95 9.48 14.97
C PRO A 46 13.26 8.11 14.86
N GLU A 47 13.57 7.20 15.78
CA GLU A 47 12.87 5.91 15.88
C GLU A 47 11.35 6.13 16.06
N HIS A 48 10.56 5.20 15.56
CA HIS A 48 9.09 5.20 15.65
C HIS A 48 8.38 6.34 14.89
N THR A 49 9.11 7.22 14.18
CA THR A 49 8.50 8.33 13.39
C THR A 49 7.48 7.83 12.37
N PHE A 50 7.69 6.63 11.83
CA PHE A 50 6.87 6.08 10.74
C PHE A 50 5.98 4.90 11.15
N ASP A 51 5.78 4.67 12.46
CA ASP A 51 4.95 3.57 12.96
C ASP A 51 3.50 3.62 12.46
N PHE A 52 2.98 4.81 12.18
CA PHE A 52 1.65 4.99 11.60
C PHE A 52 1.46 4.27 10.26
N THR A 53 2.53 4.01 9.51
CA THR A 53 2.46 3.30 8.23
C THR A 53 2.17 1.80 8.40
N LEU A 54 2.44 1.26 9.59
CA LEU A 54 2.24 -0.16 9.89
C LEU A 54 0.75 -0.54 9.97
N GLU A 55 -0.12 0.40 10.31
CA GLU A 55 -1.58 0.17 10.40
C GLU A 55 -2.17 -0.32 9.06
N GLY A 56 -1.60 0.13 7.95
CA GLY A 56 -2.04 -0.26 6.62
C GLY A 56 -1.81 -1.73 6.27
N ILE A 57 -0.90 -2.39 6.97
CA ILE A 57 -0.52 -3.79 6.69
C ILE A 57 -1.72 -4.71 6.94
N GLU A 58 -2.29 -4.66 8.13
CA GLU A 58 -3.41 -5.53 8.51
C GLU A 58 -4.64 -5.28 7.62
N VAL A 59 -4.91 -4.01 7.31
CA VAL A 59 -6.03 -3.63 6.44
C VAL A 59 -5.90 -4.28 5.06
N ASN A 60 -4.73 -4.16 4.42
CA ASN A 60 -4.53 -4.70 3.08
C ASN A 60 -4.39 -6.23 3.07
N PHE A 61 -3.89 -6.86 4.17
CA PHE A 61 -3.90 -8.32 4.30
C PHE A 61 -5.32 -8.87 4.40
N LYS A 62 -6.24 -8.25 5.15
CA LYS A 62 -7.66 -8.64 5.21
C LYS A 62 -8.30 -8.62 3.82
N ALA A 63 -7.98 -7.61 3.02
CA ALA A 63 -8.44 -7.55 1.63
C ALA A 63 -7.89 -8.71 0.78
N SER A 64 -6.62 -9.09 0.98
CA SER A 64 -6.05 -10.25 0.31
C SER A 64 -6.75 -11.55 0.69
N GLU A 65 -6.99 -11.76 1.97
CA GLU A 65 -7.69 -12.95 2.48
C GLU A 65 -9.10 -13.07 1.89
N GLN A 66 -9.82 -11.97 1.83
CA GLN A 66 -11.15 -11.94 1.20
C GLN A 66 -11.06 -12.28 -0.29
N GLY A 67 -10.10 -11.67 -1.03
CA GLY A 67 -9.92 -11.91 -2.46
C GLY A 67 -9.49 -13.34 -2.80
N LEU A 68 -8.77 -14.04 -1.91
CA LEU A 68 -8.43 -15.45 -2.09
C LEU A 68 -9.64 -16.38 -2.13
N ASN A 69 -10.77 -15.98 -1.58
CA ASN A 69 -12.02 -16.73 -1.63
C ASN A 69 -12.78 -16.54 -2.96
N GLU A 70 -12.37 -15.60 -3.80
CA GLU A 70 -12.99 -15.33 -5.09
C GLU A 70 -12.49 -16.30 -6.16
N LYS A 71 -13.25 -17.39 -6.39
CA LYS A 71 -12.90 -18.42 -7.37
C LYS A 71 -12.77 -17.83 -8.78
N GLY A 72 -11.75 -18.30 -9.50
CA GLY A 72 -11.51 -17.92 -10.90
C GLY A 72 -10.83 -16.55 -11.07
N LYS A 73 -10.45 -15.89 -9.99
CA LYS A 73 -9.67 -14.65 -10.02
C LYS A 73 -8.17 -14.94 -9.96
N LEU A 74 -7.36 -13.93 -10.24
CA LEU A 74 -5.91 -14.07 -10.40
C LEU A 74 -5.23 -14.57 -9.11
N GLY A 75 -5.57 -14.00 -7.95
CA GLY A 75 -5.00 -14.40 -6.67
C GLY A 75 -5.26 -15.89 -6.36
N ALA A 76 -6.51 -16.33 -6.47
CA ALA A 76 -6.88 -17.73 -6.29
C ALA A 76 -6.23 -18.66 -7.32
N THR A 77 -6.09 -18.23 -8.57
CA THR A 77 -5.42 -18.98 -9.63
C THR A 77 -3.94 -19.16 -9.33
N LEU A 78 -3.22 -18.10 -8.94
CA LEU A 78 -1.81 -18.16 -8.57
C LEU A 78 -1.58 -19.06 -7.34
N LYS A 79 -2.48 -19.00 -6.36
CA LYS A 79 -2.46 -19.92 -5.20
C LYS A 79 -2.58 -21.38 -5.65
N GLY A 80 -3.52 -21.69 -6.52
CA GLY A 80 -3.69 -23.05 -7.07
C GLY A 80 -2.49 -23.56 -7.88
N LEU A 81 -1.79 -22.66 -8.60
CA LEU A 81 -0.55 -23.00 -9.30
C LEU A 81 0.60 -23.29 -8.33
N LYS A 82 0.70 -22.56 -7.22
CA LYS A 82 1.65 -22.85 -6.13
C LYS A 82 1.35 -24.22 -5.51
N GLU A 83 0.10 -24.50 -5.16
CA GLU A 83 -0.33 -25.76 -4.57
C GLU A 83 -0.03 -26.97 -5.46
N LYS A 84 -0.03 -26.79 -6.78
CA LYS A 84 0.37 -27.80 -7.79
C LYS A 84 1.87 -27.90 -8.01
N GLY A 85 2.70 -27.11 -7.31
CA GLY A 85 4.15 -27.10 -7.48
C GLY A 85 4.63 -26.45 -8.78
N ILE A 86 3.76 -25.73 -9.51
CA ILE A 86 4.11 -25.01 -10.73
C ILE A 86 4.83 -23.69 -10.40
N LEU A 87 4.41 -23.02 -9.32
CA LEU A 87 5.11 -21.86 -8.77
C LEU A 87 5.91 -22.27 -7.54
N ALA A 88 7.10 -21.68 -7.38
CA ALA A 88 7.95 -21.93 -6.24
C ALA A 88 7.26 -21.46 -4.93
N ASP A 89 7.46 -22.24 -3.86
CA ASP A 89 7.01 -21.86 -2.52
C ASP A 89 8.06 -20.94 -1.86
N ASN A 90 7.90 -19.63 -2.08
CA ASN A 90 8.77 -18.60 -1.52
C ASN A 90 7.99 -17.30 -1.30
N PHE A 91 8.63 -16.34 -0.63
CA PHE A 91 8.01 -15.04 -0.31
C PHE A 91 7.64 -14.22 -1.57
N VAL A 92 8.36 -14.38 -2.68
CA VAL A 92 8.03 -13.70 -3.94
C VAL A 92 6.69 -14.17 -4.48
N THR A 93 6.47 -15.49 -4.47
CA THR A 93 5.18 -16.08 -4.85
C THR A 93 4.08 -15.70 -3.87
N LYS A 94 4.35 -15.71 -2.55
CA LYS A 94 3.43 -15.23 -1.51
C LYS A 94 3.02 -13.78 -1.78
N ALA A 95 3.97 -12.90 -2.04
CA ALA A 95 3.71 -11.49 -2.35
C ALA A 95 2.82 -11.32 -3.59
N ARG A 96 3.11 -12.06 -4.67
CA ARG A 96 2.28 -12.04 -5.90
C ARG A 96 0.85 -12.49 -5.65
N ILE A 97 0.67 -13.59 -4.93
CA ILE A 97 -0.64 -14.14 -4.60
C ILE A 97 -1.45 -13.14 -3.78
N MET A 98 -0.88 -12.61 -2.69
CA MET A 98 -1.59 -11.71 -1.79
C MET A 98 -1.92 -10.37 -2.44
N THR A 99 -0.98 -9.80 -3.22
CA THR A 99 -1.21 -8.57 -3.95
C THR A 99 -2.29 -8.73 -5.01
N ALA A 100 -2.26 -9.83 -5.78
CA ALA A 100 -3.28 -10.12 -6.77
C ALA A 100 -4.66 -10.32 -6.14
N ALA A 101 -4.73 -11.05 -5.03
CA ALA A 101 -5.99 -11.30 -4.32
C ALA A 101 -6.62 -10.00 -3.78
N ALA A 102 -5.83 -9.11 -3.17
CA ALA A 102 -6.33 -7.83 -2.71
C ALA A 102 -6.83 -6.95 -3.88
N ALA A 103 -6.12 -6.96 -5.00
CA ALA A 103 -6.53 -6.25 -6.20
C ALA A 103 -7.83 -6.86 -6.78
N ASP A 104 -7.95 -8.17 -6.83
CA ASP A 104 -9.17 -8.87 -7.27
C ASP A 104 -10.37 -8.48 -6.40
N MET A 105 -10.23 -8.54 -5.07
CA MET A 105 -11.26 -8.13 -4.12
C MET A 105 -11.72 -6.70 -4.39
N ARG A 106 -10.76 -5.77 -4.52
CA ARG A 106 -11.07 -4.36 -4.80
C ARG A 106 -11.77 -4.16 -6.14
N MET A 107 -11.30 -4.82 -7.20
CA MET A 107 -11.83 -4.65 -8.56
C MET A 107 -13.19 -5.31 -8.77
N THR A 108 -13.54 -6.31 -7.95
CA THR A 108 -14.87 -6.93 -7.96
C THR A 108 -15.90 -6.17 -7.13
N GLY A 109 -15.49 -5.09 -6.46
CA GLY A 109 -16.37 -4.29 -5.61
C GLY A 109 -16.59 -4.90 -4.23
N GLY A 110 -15.64 -5.69 -3.74
CA GLY A 110 -15.68 -6.24 -2.38
C GLY A 110 -15.74 -5.16 -1.32
N ASP A 111 -16.39 -5.46 -0.22
CA ASP A 111 -16.68 -4.52 0.88
C ASP A 111 -15.58 -4.55 1.95
N CYS A 112 -14.33 -4.41 1.52
CA CYS A 112 -13.18 -4.37 2.41
C CYS A 112 -12.38 -3.08 2.19
N PRO A 113 -12.01 -2.35 3.25
CA PRO A 113 -11.21 -1.14 3.12
C PRO A 113 -9.82 -1.45 2.55
N ILE A 114 -9.25 -0.48 1.83
CA ILE A 114 -7.91 -0.54 1.28
C ILE A 114 -7.15 0.72 1.70
N VAL A 115 -5.96 0.56 2.25
CA VAL A 115 -5.03 1.66 2.43
C VAL A 115 -4.38 2.00 1.09
N THR A 116 -4.50 3.25 0.70
CA THR A 116 -4.05 3.75 -0.60
C THR A 116 -2.60 4.26 -0.55
N SER A 117 -1.97 4.40 -1.70
CA SER A 117 -0.72 5.13 -1.87
C SER A 117 -0.88 6.17 -2.97
N GLY A 118 -0.60 7.43 -2.66
CA GLY A 118 -0.76 8.53 -3.60
C GLY A 118 -2.17 8.61 -4.22
N GLY A 119 -3.23 8.26 -3.46
CA GLY A 119 -4.61 8.30 -3.91
C GLY A 119 -5.07 7.09 -4.74
N SER A 120 -4.24 6.05 -4.90
CA SER A 120 -4.60 4.82 -5.63
C SER A 120 -4.59 3.59 -4.73
N GLY A 121 -5.72 2.86 -4.68
CA GLY A 121 -5.83 1.62 -3.91
C GLY A 121 -4.92 0.52 -4.42
N ASN A 122 -4.86 0.29 -5.72
CA ASN A 122 -3.97 -0.72 -6.30
C ASN A 122 -2.49 -0.41 -6.03
N GLN A 123 -2.10 0.87 -6.03
CA GLN A 123 -0.74 1.25 -5.66
C GLN A 123 -0.48 1.07 -4.17
N GLY A 124 -1.47 1.33 -3.30
CA GLY A 124 -1.36 1.02 -1.87
C GLY A 124 -1.17 -0.47 -1.61
N ILE A 125 -1.95 -1.32 -2.27
CA ILE A 125 -1.78 -2.78 -2.24
C ILE A 125 -0.37 -3.18 -2.69
N GLY A 126 0.09 -2.64 -3.82
CA GLY A 126 1.39 -2.96 -4.43
C GLY A 126 2.59 -2.43 -3.64
N VAL A 127 2.42 -1.36 -2.86
CA VAL A 127 3.46 -0.83 -1.97
C VAL A 127 3.51 -1.62 -0.66
N ILE A 128 2.38 -1.80 0.01
CA ILE A 128 2.34 -2.30 1.38
C ILE A 128 2.60 -3.81 1.46
N LEU A 129 1.87 -4.61 0.69
CA LEU A 129 1.89 -6.07 0.86
C LEU A 129 3.25 -6.70 0.54
N PRO A 130 3.93 -6.37 -0.58
CA PRO A 130 5.24 -6.97 -0.85
C PRO A 130 6.29 -6.63 0.20
N ILE A 131 6.33 -5.37 0.68
CA ILE A 131 7.28 -4.93 1.69
C ILE A 131 7.03 -5.64 3.02
N ALA A 132 5.76 -5.73 3.45
CA ALA A 132 5.39 -6.40 4.69
C ALA A 132 5.71 -7.90 4.65
N ILE A 133 5.49 -8.56 3.51
CA ILE A 133 5.80 -10.00 3.34
C ILE A 133 7.31 -10.25 3.39
N VAL A 134 8.11 -9.40 2.75
CA VAL A 134 9.58 -9.52 2.83
C VAL A 134 10.06 -9.26 4.25
N ALA A 135 9.52 -8.26 4.93
CA ALA A 135 9.90 -7.96 6.30
C ALA A 135 9.58 -9.11 7.28
N ASP A 136 8.42 -9.76 7.11
CA ASP A 136 8.03 -10.96 7.88
C ASP A 136 9.00 -12.12 7.65
N GLU A 137 9.34 -12.40 6.40
CA GLU A 137 10.24 -13.49 6.01
C GLU A 137 11.68 -13.28 6.51
N GLU A 138 12.18 -12.05 6.44
CA GLU A 138 13.55 -11.69 6.82
C GLU A 138 13.68 -11.26 8.29
N GLY A 139 12.59 -11.27 9.06
CA GLY A 139 12.61 -10.89 10.48
C GLY A 139 13.00 -9.43 10.71
N ILE A 140 12.57 -8.53 9.81
CA ILE A 140 12.85 -7.09 9.90
C ILE A 140 12.05 -6.47 11.04
N ASP A 141 12.70 -5.65 11.87
CA ASP A 141 12.05 -4.94 12.97
C ASP A 141 11.04 -3.89 12.48
N LYS A 142 10.15 -3.48 13.41
CA LYS A 142 9.03 -2.59 13.10
C LYS A 142 9.48 -1.20 12.65
N ASP A 143 10.51 -0.63 13.28
CA ASP A 143 10.99 0.70 12.91
C ASP A 143 11.52 0.70 11.47
N ARG A 144 12.35 -0.30 11.14
CA ARG A 144 12.87 -0.45 9.78
C ARG A 144 11.78 -0.73 8.75
N LEU A 145 10.78 -1.53 9.11
CA LEU A 145 9.61 -1.76 8.26
C LEU A 145 8.80 -0.46 8.05
N GLY A 146 8.56 0.31 9.10
CA GLY A 146 7.89 1.62 9.01
C GLY A 146 8.63 2.58 8.07
N ARG A 147 9.97 2.67 8.19
CA ARG A 147 10.82 3.46 7.28
C ARG A 147 10.69 2.99 5.83
N ALA A 148 10.76 1.70 5.58
CA ALA A 148 10.65 1.13 4.23
C ALA A 148 9.28 1.43 3.59
N LEU A 149 8.21 1.27 4.35
CA LEU A 149 6.86 1.60 3.89
C LEU A 149 6.71 3.09 3.59
N PHE A 150 7.16 3.96 4.51
CA PHE A 150 7.08 5.39 4.31
C PHE A 150 7.90 5.83 3.08
N PHE A 151 9.12 5.33 2.94
CA PHE A 151 9.96 5.61 1.77
C PHE A 151 9.27 5.17 0.46
N ALA A 152 8.69 3.97 0.44
CA ALA A 152 7.98 3.48 -0.74
C ALA A 152 6.74 4.34 -1.09
N HIS A 153 5.99 4.81 -0.08
CA HIS A 153 4.89 5.76 -0.28
C HIS A 153 5.36 7.09 -0.86
N ILE A 154 6.48 7.63 -0.36
CA ILE A 154 7.07 8.87 -0.89
C ILE A 154 7.54 8.68 -2.33
N ILE A 155 8.22 7.58 -2.65
CA ILE A 155 8.65 7.29 -4.03
C ILE A 155 7.46 7.18 -4.96
N ASN A 156 6.40 6.49 -4.53
CA ASN A 156 5.17 6.43 -5.31
C ASN A 156 4.56 7.83 -5.54
N ARG A 157 4.54 8.67 -4.52
CA ARG A 157 4.09 10.07 -4.63
C ARG A 157 4.99 10.86 -5.58
N TYR A 158 6.31 10.72 -5.46
CA TYR A 158 7.29 11.36 -6.32
C TYR A 158 7.05 11.02 -7.80
N VAL A 159 6.87 9.74 -8.13
CA VAL A 159 6.56 9.30 -9.50
C VAL A 159 5.28 9.95 -10.01
N LYS A 160 4.26 10.08 -9.16
CA LYS A 160 2.98 10.70 -9.56
C LYS A 160 3.08 12.20 -9.87
N GLU A 161 4.05 12.90 -9.33
CA GLU A 161 4.29 14.30 -9.69
C GLU A 161 4.72 14.47 -11.16
N TYR A 162 5.25 13.39 -11.77
CA TYR A 162 5.64 13.38 -13.18
C TYR A 162 4.62 12.67 -14.08
N SER A 163 4.00 11.58 -13.59
CA SER A 163 3.05 10.79 -14.39
C SER A 163 1.63 11.36 -14.37
N GLY A 164 1.34 12.28 -13.48
CA GLY A 164 -0.01 12.80 -13.28
C GLY A 164 -0.88 11.89 -12.40
N LYS A 165 -2.10 12.38 -12.14
CA LYS A 165 -3.12 11.58 -11.43
C LYS A 165 -3.74 10.61 -12.44
N LEU A 166 -3.72 9.33 -12.10
CA LEU A 166 -4.46 8.29 -12.82
C LEU A 166 -5.94 8.36 -12.45
#